data_a79d9775913f8f6c815f63da17c85871
#
_entry.id   a79d9775913f8f6c815f63da17c85871
#
_cell.length_a   1.000
_cell.length_b   1.000
_cell.length_c   1.000
_cell.angle_alpha   90.00
_cell.angle_beta   90.00
_cell.angle_gamma   90.00
#
_symmetry.space_group_name_H-M   'P 1'
#
loop_
_entity.id
_entity.type
_entity.pdbx_description
1 polymer ?
#
loop_
_entity_poly.entity_id
_entity_poly.type
_entity_poly.pdbx_seq_one_letter_code
_entity_poly.pdbx_strand_id
1 'polypeptide(L)'
;MRWNRADEHRRPKILYLADRNILINDPKDKMFTIFGDARWKIENGEVNKGRELYFAICQAISKDENRPGLYKEYSKDFFDLIIVDECHRGSAKDDSNWREILSYFEPAFQLGMTATPLRKDNRDTYRYFGNPIYTYSLRQGIEDGFLAPYRVHRIVTEWDAAGWRPSQGDIDRYGRTIPDNEYQTMDFERAVALKAAQRRSPAISQIL
;
A
#
# COMPACT_ATOMS: atom_id res chain seq x y z
N MET A 1 13.00 -3.62 -24.14
CA MET A 1 13.41 -4.69 -23.23
C MET A 1 13.25 -6.00 -23.98
N ARG A 2 14.30 -6.73 -24.27
CA ARG A 2 14.17 -8.08 -24.85
C ARG A 2 13.86 -9.02 -23.70
N TRP A 3 12.71 -9.65 -23.78
CA TRP A 3 12.29 -10.63 -22.80
C TRP A 3 13.12 -11.90 -22.99
N ASN A 4 13.83 -12.36 -21.96
CA ASN A 4 14.78 -13.47 -22.07
C ASN A 4 14.16 -14.85 -22.34
N ARG A 5 12.83 -14.98 -22.33
CA ARG A 5 12.10 -16.19 -22.71
C ARG A 5 11.57 -16.16 -24.15
N ALA A 6 12.20 -15.37 -25.03
CA ALA A 6 11.82 -15.25 -26.45
C ALA A 6 11.87 -16.60 -27.20
N ASP A 7 12.62 -17.57 -26.71
CA ASP A 7 12.75 -18.89 -27.32
C ASP A 7 11.51 -19.79 -27.17
N GLU A 8 10.61 -19.46 -26.26
CA GLU A 8 9.41 -20.27 -26.01
C GLU A 8 8.21 -19.89 -26.90
N HIS A 9 8.34 -18.94 -27.81
CA HIS A 9 7.28 -18.42 -28.70
C HIS A 9 5.97 -18.03 -28.00
N ARG A 10 5.97 -17.88 -26.65
CA ARG A 10 4.80 -17.47 -25.89
C ARG A 10 4.85 -15.97 -25.54
N ARG A 11 3.68 -15.36 -25.47
CA ARG A 11 3.56 -13.99 -24.97
C ARG A 11 3.81 -13.94 -23.47
N PRO A 12 4.51 -12.92 -22.97
CA PRO A 12 4.73 -12.77 -21.53
C PRO A 12 3.42 -12.61 -20.79
N LYS A 13 3.33 -13.20 -19.60
CA LYS A 13 2.20 -13.08 -18.70
C LYS A 13 2.58 -12.21 -17.51
N ILE A 14 1.80 -11.17 -17.30
CA ILE A 14 2.06 -10.15 -16.28
C ILE A 14 0.91 -10.15 -15.29
N LEU A 15 1.23 -10.19 -14.00
CA LEU A 15 0.28 -10.01 -12.91
C LEU A 15 0.49 -8.64 -12.26
N TYR A 16 -0.57 -7.84 -12.22
CA TYR A 16 -0.63 -6.57 -11.51
C TYR A 16 -1.45 -6.77 -10.22
N LEU A 17 -0.79 -6.58 -9.08
CA LEU A 17 -1.37 -6.74 -7.75
C LEU A 17 -1.50 -5.38 -7.05
N ALA A 18 -2.60 -5.18 -6.33
CA ALA A 18 -2.79 -4.05 -5.42
C ALA A 18 -3.63 -4.46 -4.21
N ASP A 19 -3.74 -3.56 -3.21
CA ASP A 19 -4.54 -3.79 -2.01
C ASP A 19 -6.02 -3.40 -2.18
N ARG A 20 -6.36 -2.62 -3.22
CA ARG A 20 -7.71 -2.05 -3.43
C ARG A 20 -8.17 -2.14 -4.87
N ASN A 21 -9.49 -2.32 -5.03
CA ASN A 21 -10.12 -2.40 -6.36
C ASN A 21 -9.91 -1.15 -7.22
N ILE A 22 -9.86 0.05 -6.65
CA ILE A 22 -9.62 1.28 -7.42
C ILE A 22 -8.24 1.27 -8.08
N LEU A 23 -7.21 0.74 -7.38
CA LEU A 23 -5.84 0.61 -7.90
C LEU A 23 -5.70 -0.50 -8.95
N ILE A 24 -6.70 -1.35 -9.10
CA ILE A 24 -6.79 -2.37 -10.14
C ILE A 24 -7.63 -1.87 -11.32
N ASN A 25 -8.81 -1.32 -11.04
CA ASN A 25 -9.75 -0.95 -12.09
C ASN A 25 -9.25 0.24 -12.92
N ASP A 26 -8.71 1.28 -12.27
CA ASP A 26 -8.24 2.47 -12.97
C ASP A 26 -7.10 2.17 -13.95
N PRO A 27 -6.01 1.49 -13.59
CA PRO A 27 -5.01 1.07 -14.57
C PRO A 27 -5.61 0.18 -15.65
N LYS A 28 -6.36 -0.87 -15.29
CA LYS A 28 -6.94 -1.82 -16.24
C LYS A 28 -7.81 -1.10 -17.28
N ASP A 29 -8.67 -0.17 -16.85
CA ASP A 29 -9.73 0.39 -17.69
C ASP A 29 -9.35 1.73 -18.33
N LYS A 30 -8.29 2.40 -17.86
CA LYS A 30 -7.82 3.68 -18.40
C LYS A 30 -6.44 3.59 -19.07
N MET A 31 -5.46 2.98 -18.40
CA MET A 31 -4.08 2.99 -18.86
C MET A 31 -3.75 1.82 -19.80
N PHE A 32 -4.29 0.64 -19.52
CA PHE A 32 -4.01 -0.58 -20.27
C PHE A 32 -5.08 -0.92 -21.33
N THR A 33 -5.95 0.03 -21.68
CA THR A 33 -7.00 -0.17 -22.69
C THR A 33 -6.48 -0.57 -24.06
N ILE A 34 -5.28 -0.10 -24.41
CA ILE A 34 -4.60 -0.43 -25.67
C ILE A 34 -4.39 -1.95 -25.87
N PHE A 35 -4.36 -2.73 -24.80
CA PHE A 35 -4.17 -4.17 -24.85
C PHE A 35 -5.47 -4.98 -25.06
N GLY A 36 -6.62 -4.31 -25.15
CA GLY A 36 -7.91 -4.94 -25.47
C GLY A 36 -8.18 -6.18 -24.63
N ASP A 37 -8.47 -7.29 -25.28
CA ASP A 37 -8.85 -8.57 -24.66
C ASP A 37 -7.69 -9.32 -24.00
N ALA A 38 -6.44 -8.85 -24.14
CA ALA A 38 -5.32 -9.41 -23.40
C ALA A 38 -5.44 -9.22 -21.87
N ARG A 39 -6.29 -8.30 -21.44
CA ARG A 39 -6.52 -7.97 -20.03
C ARG A 39 -7.55 -8.89 -19.38
N TRP A 40 -7.27 -9.32 -18.16
CA TRP A 40 -8.19 -10.10 -17.34
C TRP A 40 -8.12 -9.66 -15.88
N LYS A 41 -9.27 -9.44 -15.25
CA LYS A 41 -9.34 -9.24 -13.80
C LYS A 41 -9.69 -10.57 -13.13
N ILE A 42 -8.85 -10.98 -12.20
CA ILE A 42 -9.10 -12.16 -11.37
C ILE A 42 -10.02 -11.74 -10.23
N GLU A 43 -11.25 -12.20 -10.29
CA GLU A 43 -12.28 -11.96 -9.26
C GLU A 43 -13.27 -13.14 -9.21
N ASN A 44 -14.10 -13.21 -8.19
CA ASN A 44 -15.15 -14.21 -8.01
C ASN A 44 -14.66 -15.69 -8.02
N GLY A 45 -13.36 -15.91 -7.82
CA GLY A 45 -12.78 -17.25 -7.89
C GLY A 45 -12.61 -17.83 -9.30
N GLU A 46 -12.77 -17.00 -10.33
CA GLU A 46 -12.61 -17.42 -11.71
C GLU A 46 -11.14 -17.52 -12.13
N VAL A 47 -10.80 -18.59 -12.83
CA VAL A 47 -9.46 -18.85 -13.37
C VAL A 47 -9.49 -18.77 -14.88
N ASN A 48 -8.67 -17.90 -15.46
CA ASN A 48 -8.45 -17.82 -16.90
C ASN A 48 -6.94 -17.89 -17.17
N LYS A 49 -6.51 -18.82 -18.00
CA LYS A 49 -5.08 -19.01 -18.36
C LYS A 49 -4.74 -18.50 -19.76
N GLY A 50 -5.75 -18.01 -20.50
CA GLY A 50 -5.61 -17.61 -21.89
C GLY A 50 -5.30 -16.13 -22.13
N ARG A 51 -5.02 -15.34 -21.08
CA ARG A 51 -4.75 -13.91 -21.18
C ARG A 51 -3.27 -13.61 -20.91
N GLU A 52 -2.85 -12.39 -21.18
CA GLU A 52 -1.48 -11.92 -21.00
C GLU A 52 -1.34 -10.97 -19.79
N LEU A 53 -2.34 -10.12 -19.55
CA LEU A 53 -2.33 -9.12 -18.46
C LEU A 53 -3.40 -9.45 -17.44
N TYR A 54 -2.97 -9.78 -16.24
CA TYR A 54 -3.82 -10.15 -15.13
C TYR A 54 -3.81 -9.04 -14.08
N PHE A 55 -4.98 -8.74 -13.56
CA PHE A 55 -5.20 -7.73 -12.53
C PHE A 55 -5.92 -8.34 -11.35
N ALA A 56 -5.38 -8.22 -10.14
CA ALA A 56 -6.01 -8.77 -8.96
C ALA A 56 -5.75 -7.93 -7.71
N ILE A 57 -6.71 -7.87 -6.80
CA ILE A 57 -6.41 -7.49 -5.43
C ILE A 57 -5.82 -8.70 -4.68
N CYS A 58 -4.88 -8.44 -3.77
CA CYS A 58 -4.20 -9.50 -3.03
C CYS A 58 -5.20 -10.44 -2.33
N GLN A 59 -6.26 -9.88 -1.75
CA GLN A 59 -7.30 -10.64 -1.05
C GLN A 59 -8.10 -11.57 -1.96
N ALA A 60 -8.27 -11.22 -3.25
CA ALA A 60 -9.04 -12.04 -4.20
C ALA A 60 -8.32 -13.33 -4.59
N ILE A 61 -6.99 -13.33 -4.55
CA ILE A 61 -6.18 -14.48 -4.97
C ILE A 61 -5.46 -15.18 -3.82
N SER A 62 -5.35 -14.55 -2.63
CA SER A 62 -4.76 -15.17 -1.44
C SER A 62 -5.67 -16.27 -0.87
N LYS A 63 -5.11 -17.07 0.02
CA LYS A 63 -5.91 -18.03 0.79
C LYS A 63 -6.75 -17.31 1.85
N ASP A 64 -7.91 -17.81 2.14
CA ASP A 64 -8.70 -17.53 3.33
C ASP A 64 -8.85 -18.81 4.20
N GLU A 65 -9.54 -18.70 5.33
CA GLU A 65 -9.74 -19.82 6.25
C GLU A 65 -10.41 -21.05 5.59
N ASN A 66 -11.14 -20.85 4.49
CA ASN A 66 -11.94 -21.87 3.82
C ASN A 66 -11.44 -22.22 2.42
N ARG A 67 -10.43 -21.53 1.88
CA ARG A 67 -9.98 -21.69 0.49
C ARG A 67 -8.45 -21.72 0.38
N PRO A 68 -7.90 -22.66 -0.42
CA PRO A 68 -6.45 -22.84 -0.58
C PRO A 68 -5.84 -21.78 -1.50
N GLY A 69 -6.25 -20.55 -1.54
CA GLY A 69 -5.69 -19.49 -2.35
C GLY A 69 -5.77 -19.74 -3.87
N LEU A 70 -6.47 -18.86 -4.57
CA LEU A 70 -6.69 -18.97 -6.01
C LEU A 70 -5.39 -18.94 -6.83
N TYR A 71 -4.34 -18.32 -6.30
CA TYR A 71 -3.03 -18.26 -6.97
C TYR A 71 -2.44 -19.66 -7.23
N LYS A 72 -2.82 -20.69 -6.47
CA LYS A 72 -2.34 -22.07 -6.63
C LYS A 72 -2.94 -22.78 -7.86
N GLU A 73 -4.00 -22.23 -8.43
CA GLU A 73 -4.57 -22.72 -9.69
C GLU A 73 -3.68 -22.43 -10.90
N TYR A 74 -2.72 -21.53 -10.75
CA TYR A 74 -1.70 -21.21 -11.74
C TYR A 74 -0.41 -21.96 -11.40
N SER A 75 0.35 -22.40 -12.42
CA SER A 75 1.68 -22.99 -12.18
C SER A 75 2.65 -21.93 -11.63
N LYS A 76 3.67 -22.35 -10.90
CA LYS A 76 4.64 -21.45 -10.26
C LYS A 76 5.37 -20.54 -11.25
N ASP A 77 5.54 -20.99 -12.49
CA ASP A 77 6.18 -20.32 -13.61
C ASP A 77 5.20 -19.64 -14.56
N PHE A 78 3.93 -19.55 -14.18
CA PHE A 78 2.87 -19.03 -15.05
C PHE A 78 3.07 -17.57 -15.41
N PHE A 79 3.47 -16.74 -14.44
CA PHE A 79 3.74 -15.32 -14.63
C PHE A 79 5.24 -15.08 -14.88
N ASP A 80 5.55 -14.17 -15.79
CA ASP A 80 6.90 -13.72 -16.08
C ASP A 80 7.28 -12.48 -15.28
N LEU A 81 6.29 -11.62 -15.00
CA LEU A 81 6.46 -10.40 -14.21
C LEU A 81 5.27 -10.23 -13.27
N ILE A 82 5.55 -9.89 -12.03
CA ILE A 82 4.55 -9.47 -11.05
C ILE A 82 4.85 -8.04 -10.63
N ILE A 83 3.88 -7.16 -10.78
CA ILE A 83 3.95 -5.76 -10.33
C ILE A 83 3.07 -5.64 -9.10
N VAL A 84 3.63 -5.17 -7.99
CA VAL A 84 2.90 -4.92 -6.73
C VAL A 84 2.80 -3.43 -6.51
N ASP A 85 1.61 -2.89 -6.66
CA ASP A 85 1.34 -1.49 -6.40
C ASP A 85 1.07 -1.26 -4.90
N GLU A 86 1.49 -0.11 -4.40
CA GLU A 86 1.43 0.24 -2.98
C GLU A 86 2.07 -0.83 -2.08
N CYS A 87 3.21 -1.38 -2.52
CA CYS A 87 3.89 -2.51 -1.88
C CYS A 87 4.35 -2.24 -0.43
N HIS A 88 4.23 -0.99 0.05
CA HIS A 88 4.44 -0.61 1.45
C HIS A 88 3.22 -0.89 2.34
N ARG A 89 2.04 -1.11 1.75
CA ARG A 89 0.81 -1.37 2.49
C ARG A 89 0.70 -2.84 2.84
N GLY A 90 0.65 -3.12 4.11
CA GLY A 90 0.32 -4.41 4.69
C GLY A 90 0.06 -4.18 6.17
N SER A 91 -1.06 -4.64 6.71
CA SER A 91 -1.17 -4.85 8.15
C SER A 91 -0.34 -6.07 8.53
N ALA A 92 0.06 -6.22 9.77
CA ALA A 92 0.83 -7.39 10.24
C ALA A 92 0.14 -8.75 9.92
N LYS A 93 -1.17 -8.73 9.61
CA LYS A 93 -1.93 -9.89 9.10
C LYS A 93 -1.92 -10.00 7.57
N ASP A 94 -1.90 -8.86 6.85
CA ASP A 94 -1.94 -8.84 5.38
C ASP A 94 -0.55 -9.00 4.76
N ASP A 95 0.53 -8.66 5.49
CA ASP A 95 1.92 -8.87 5.07
C ASP A 95 2.22 -10.34 4.73
N SER A 96 1.53 -11.27 5.36
CA SER A 96 1.69 -12.69 5.06
C SER A 96 1.10 -13.09 3.70
N ASN A 97 0.03 -12.43 3.25
CA ASN A 97 -0.75 -12.86 2.09
C ASN A 97 -0.08 -12.53 0.76
N TRP A 98 0.37 -11.28 0.55
CA TRP A 98 1.05 -10.95 -0.70
C TRP A 98 2.45 -11.59 -0.78
N ARG A 99 3.16 -11.74 0.35
CA ARG A 99 4.43 -12.46 0.40
C ARG A 99 4.29 -13.93 0.05
N GLU A 100 3.23 -14.59 0.52
CA GLU A 100 2.95 -15.97 0.16
C GLU A 100 2.72 -16.11 -1.35
N ILE A 101 1.98 -15.19 -1.97
CA ILE A 101 1.76 -15.14 -3.42
C ILE A 101 3.08 -14.96 -4.17
N LEU A 102 3.88 -13.96 -3.76
CA LEU A 102 5.16 -13.68 -4.41
C LEU A 102 6.17 -14.83 -4.24
N SER A 103 6.19 -15.45 -3.07
CA SER A 103 7.04 -16.63 -2.81
C SER A 103 6.61 -17.84 -3.63
N TYR A 104 5.30 -17.98 -3.90
CA TYR A 104 4.81 -19.04 -4.75
C TYR A 104 5.25 -18.86 -6.21
N PHE A 105 5.24 -17.64 -6.72
CA PHE A 105 5.69 -17.28 -8.06
C PHE A 105 7.15 -16.79 -8.07
N GLU A 106 8.00 -17.37 -7.24
CA GLU A 106 9.43 -17.02 -7.14
C GLU A 106 10.14 -16.96 -8.50
N PRO A 107 9.83 -17.79 -9.51
CA PRO A 107 10.45 -17.70 -10.82
C PRO A 107 10.14 -16.40 -11.61
N ALA A 108 9.08 -15.65 -11.23
CA ALA A 108 8.71 -14.41 -11.87
C ALA A 108 9.64 -13.25 -11.46
N PHE A 109 9.91 -12.33 -12.39
CA PHE A 109 10.45 -11.02 -11.98
C PHE A 109 9.44 -10.28 -11.15
N GLN A 110 9.88 -9.64 -10.06
CA GLN A 110 8.99 -8.96 -9.11
C GLN A 110 9.38 -7.50 -8.97
N LEU A 111 8.41 -6.62 -9.20
CA LEU A 111 8.57 -5.16 -9.12
C LEU A 111 7.60 -4.57 -8.11
N GLY A 112 8.13 -3.95 -7.05
CA GLY A 112 7.34 -3.18 -6.10
C GLY A 112 7.28 -1.71 -6.48
N MET A 113 6.11 -1.10 -6.39
CA MET A 113 5.89 0.33 -6.56
C MET A 113 5.28 0.92 -5.29
N THR A 114 5.72 2.12 -4.90
CA THR A 114 5.16 2.85 -3.75
C THR A 114 5.49 4.33 -3.79
N ALA A 115 4.55 5.16 -3.37
CA ALA A 115 4.77 6.60 -3.21
C ALA A 115 5.42 6.97 -1.87
N THR A 116 5.51 6.04 -0.90
CA THR A 116 5.97 6.33 0.48
C THR A 116 7.00 5.32 1.00
N PRO A 117 8.18 5.23 0.35
CA PRO A 117 9.14 4.17 0.64
C PRO A 117 9.94 4.33 1.94
N LEU A 118 9.97 5.50 2.58
CA LEU A 118 10.96 5.89 3.61
C LEU A 118 10.45 5.89 5.05
N ARG A 119 9.45 5.11 5.41
CA ARG A 119 8.97 5.05 6.81
C ARG A 119 9.57 3.86 7.53
N LYS A 120 9.79 4.00 8.85
CA LYS A 120 10.30 2.92 9.71
C LYS A 120 9.48 1.64 9.58
N ASP A 121 8.19 1.79 9.32
CA ASP A 121 7.22 0.72 9.14
C ASP A 121 7.40 -0.05 7.82
N ASN A 122 8.17 0.50 6.87
CA ASN A 122 8.40 -0.06 5.52
C ASN A 122 9.76 -0.77 5.40
N ARG A 123 10.44 -1.06 6.51
CA ARG A 123 11.69 -1.82 6.49
C ARG A 123 11.56 -3.14 5.73
N ASP A 124 10.39 -3.75 5.79
CA ASP A 124 10.11 -5.02 5.13
C ASP A 124 10.05 -4.90 3.61
N THR A 125 9.59 -3.77 3.06
CA THR A 125 9.56 -3.51 1.61
C THR A 125 10.97 -3.46 1.02
N TYR A 126 11.88 -2.70 1.66
CA TYR A 126 13.29 -2.65 1.24
C TYR A 126 14.01 -3.97 1.43
N ARG A 127 13.68 -4.70 2.50
CA ARG A 127 14.25 -6.00 2.76
C ARG A 127 13.86 -7.02 1.69
N TYR A 128 12.66 -6.89 1.13
CA TYR A 128 12.16 -7.80 0.11
C TYR A 128 12.60 -7.41 -1.30
N PHE A 129 12.34 -6.17 -1.71
CA PHE A 129 12.59 -5.70 -3.08
C PHE A 129 14.00 -5.11 -3.29
N GLY A 130 14.75 -4.86 -2.22
CA GLY A 130 16.05 -4.22 -2.30
C GLY A 130 15.95 -2.69 -2.45
N ASN A 131 17.03 -2.10 -2.95
CA ASN A 131 17.10 -0.65 -3.20
C ASN A 131 16.23 -0.27 -4.40
N PRO A 132 15.63 0.95 -4.38
CA PRO A 132 14.85 1.44 -5.52
C PRO A 132 15.68 1.47 -6.80
N ILE A 133 15.15 0.93 -7.88
CA ILE A 133 15.75 1.03 -9.22
C ILE A 133 15.46 2.39 -9.88
N TYR A 134 14.40 3.07 -9.42
CA TYR A 134 14.01 4.41 -9.88
C TYR A 134 13.29 5.15 -8.75
N THR A 135 13.55 6.44 -8.63
CA THR A 135 12.85 7.33 -7.70
C THR A 135 12.41 8.60 -8.43
N TYR A 136 11.11 8.89 -8.39
CA TYR A 136 10.52 10.13 -8.87
C TYR A 136 10.02 10.92 -7.68
N SER A 137 10.76 11.94 -7.30
CA SER A 137 10.48 12.69 -6.08
C SER A 137 9.30 13.66 -6.26
N LEU A 138 8.64 14.01 -5.14
CA LEU A 138 7.60 15.04 -5.11
C LEU A 138 8.10 16.37 -5.72
N ARG A 139 9.34 16.74 -5.45
CA ARG A 139 9.97 17.92 -6.02
C ARG A 139 10.03 17.85 -7.54
N GLN A 140 10.52 16.74 -8.10
CA GLN A 140 10.54 16.54 -9.55
C GLN A 140 9.14 16.62 -10.16
N GLY A 141 8.13 15.98 -9.52
CA GLY A 141 6.75 16.06 -10.00
C GLY A 141 6.17 17.47 -10.04
N ILE A 142 6.58 18.34 -9.11
CA ILE A 142 6.20 19.76 -9.11
C ILE A 142 6.96 20.52 -10.20
N GLU A 143 8.26 20.31 -10.32
CA GLU A 143 9.13 20.95 -11.34
C GLU A 143 8.67 20.57 -12.76
N ASP A 144 8.27 19.32 -12.98
CA ASP A 144 7.74 18.82 -14.26
C ASP A 144 6.27 19.22 -14.53
N GLY A 145 5.60 19.90 -13.59
CA GLY A 145 4.22 20.37 -13.73
C GLY A 145 3.13 19.31 -13.56
N PHE A 146 3.48 18.10 -13.12
CA PHE A 146 2.49 17.04 -12.85
C PHE A 146 1.82 17.17 -11.48
N LEU A 147 2.49 17.81 -10.52
CA LEU A 147 1.99 18.01 -9.16
C LEU A 147 1.90 19.49 -8.82
N ALA A 148 0.84 19.85 -8.10
CA ALA A 148 0.67 21.22 -7.63
C ALA A 148 1.71 21.57 -6.55
N PRO A 149 2.27 22.77 -6.57
CA PRO A 149 3.11 23.26 -5.48
C PRO A 149 2.29 23.36 -4.19
N TYR A 150 2.91 23.09 -3.06
CA TYR A 150 2.27 23.14 -1.76
C TYR A 150 2.99 24.09 -0.82
N ARG A 151 2.26 24.62 0.17
CA ARG A 151 2.81 25.35 1.29
C ARG A 151 2.61 24.54 2.56
N VAL A 152 3.67 24.40 3.34
CA VAL A 152 3.59 23.74 4.65
C VAL A 152 3.33 24.80 5.71
N HIS A 153 2.18 24.70 6.38
CA HIS A 153 1.90 25.46 7.59
C HIS A 153 2.08 24.51 8.77
N ARG A 154 3.15 24.70 9.52
CA ARG A 154 3.36 23.95 10.76
C ARG A 154 2.58 24.63 11.88
N ILE A 155 1.54 23.98 12.35
CA ILE A 155 0.83 24.39 13.56
C ILE A 155 1.53 23.70 14.72
N VAL A 156 2.13 24.49 15.60
CA VAL A 156 2.73 24.02 16.85
C VAL A 156 1.77 24.42 17.98
N THR A 157 1.21 23.43 18.66
CA THR A 157 0.37 23.68 19.83
C THR A 157 1.26 23.91 21.04
N GLU A 158 0.71 24.53 22.09
CA GLU A 158 1.43 24.70 23.37
C GLU A 158 1.90 23.32 23.92
N TRP A 159 1.16 22.28 23.65
CA TRP A 159 1.48 20.92 24.07
C TRP A 159 2.62 20.29 23.26
N ASP A 160 2.75 20.65 21.99
CA ASP A 160 3.89 20.22 21.16
C ASP A 160 5.20 20.84 21.67
N ALA A 161 5.12 22.02 22.27
CA ALA A 161 6.28 22.76 22.79
C ALA A 161 6.66 22.38 24.23
N ALA A 162 5.65 22.09 25.08
CA ALA A 162 5.83 21.91 26.53
C ALA A 162 5.58 20.46 27.02
N GLY A 163 5.12 19.57 26.15
CA GLY A 163 4.59 18.27 26.54
C GLY A 163 3.17 18.40 27.12
N TRP A 164 2.51 17.30 27.33
CA TRP A 164 1.15 17.24 27.91
C TRP A 164 1.04 16.16 28.97
N ARG A 165 0.32 16.47 30.05
CA ARG A 165 0.00 15.52 31.09
C ARG A 165 -1.53 15.44 31.26
N PRO A 166 -2.13 14.26 31.24
CA PRO A 166 -3.56 14.10 31.45
C PRO A 166 -3.96 14.53 32.86
N SER A 167 -5.19 14.99 33.05
CA SER A 167 -5.80 15.14 34.34
C SER A 167 -6.33 13.78 34.82
N GLN A 168 -6.41 13.60 36.12
CA GLN A 168 -6.95 12.38 36.71
C GLN A 168 -8.37 12.10 36.17
N GLY A 169 -8.57 10.92 35.60
CA GLY A 169 -9.84 10.51 35.03
C GLY A 169 -10.05 10.89 33.54
N ASP A 170 -9.07 11.47 32.88
CA ASP A 170 -9.14 11.70 31.42
C ASP A 170 -9.26 10.38 30.68
N ILE A 171 -10.11 10.35 29.64
CA ILE A 171 -10.35 9.20 28.80
C ILE A 171 -10.00 9.50 27.33
N ASP A 172 -9.51 8.51 26.61
CA ASP A 172 -9.24 8.60 25.19
C ASP A 172 -10.56 8.61 24.37
N ARG A 173 -10.46 8.75 23.05
CA ARG A 173 -11.65 8.75 22.16
C ARG A 173 -12.41 7.41 22.16
N TYR A 174 -11.83 6.35 22.68
CA TYR A 174 -12.45 5.03 22.80
C TYR A 174 -13.01 4.77 24.21
N GLY A 175 -12.93 5.75 25.12
CA GLY A 175 -13.43 5.63 26.50
C GLY A 175 -12.47 4.99 27.49
N ARG A 176 -11.22 4.72 27.12
CA ARG A 176 -10.21 4.12 28.01
C ARG A 176 -9.53 5.23 28.83
N THR A 177 -9.25 4.97 30.10
CA THR A 177 -8.49 5.89 30.95
C THR A 177 -7.09 6.10 30.37
N ILE A 178 -6.69 7.37 30.26
CA ILE A 178 -5.34 7.73 29.80
C ILE A 178 -4.39 7.61 30.99
N PRO A 179 -3.28 6.84 30.90
CA PRO A 179 -2.30 6.76 31.95
C PRO A 179 -1.72 8.12 32.34
N ASP A 180 -1.46 8.34 33.63
CA ASP A 180 -0.86 9.59 34.16
C ASP A 180 0.65 9.61 33.89
N ASN A 181 1.01 9.87 32.62
CA ASN A 181 2.39 10.04 32.16
C ASN A 181 2.53 11.41 31.51
N GLU A 182 3.77 11.91 31.45
CA GLU A 182 4.08 13.05 30.59
C GLU A 182 4.24 12.57 29.14
N TYR A 183 3.43 13.12 28.26
CA TYR A 183 3.43 12.77 26.83
C TYR A 183 4.17 13.85 26.03
N GLN A 184 5.16 13.46 25.26
CA GLN A 184 5.82 14.29 24.27
C GLN A 184 5.14 14.12 22.90
N THR A 185 5.40 15.02 21.96
CA THR A 185 4.81 15.00 20.61
C THR A 185 4.93 13.63 19.92
N MET A 186 5.99 12.87 20.21
CA MET A 186 6.22 11.55 19.61
C MET A 186 5.42 10.42 20.28
N ASP A 187 4.86 10.66 21.47
CA ASP A 187 4.13 9.67 22.26
C ASP A 187 2.61 9.74 22.02
N PHE A 188 2.15 10.77 21.29
CA PHE A 188 0.74 10.95 21.03
C PHE A 188 0.22 9.94 20.02
N GLU A 189 -0.53 8.96 20.49
CA GLU A 189 -1.44 8.24 19.63
C GLU A 189 -2.52 9.21 19.12
N ARG A 190 -2.85 9.10 17.83
CA ARG A 190 -3.87 9.93 17.17
C ARG A 190 -5.21 9.99 17.93
N ALA A 191 -5.52 8.93 18.68
CA ALA A 191 -6.71 8.83 19.52
C ALA A 191 -6.71 9.79 20.72
N VAL A 192 -5.55 9.95 21.35
CA VAL A 192 -5.35 10.81 22.52
C VAL A 192 -5.31 12.27 22.08
N ALA A 193 -4.54 12.57 21.03
CA ALA A 193 -4.38 13.92 20.51
C ALA A 193 -5.71 14.57 20.09
N LEU A 194 -6.59 13.84 19.41
CA LEU A 194 -7.86 14.38 18.93
C LEU A 194 -8.81 14.76 20.07
N LYS A 195 -8.88 13.99 21.16
CA LYS A 195 -9.81 14.27 22.26
C LYS A 195 -9.31 15.37 23.18
N ALA A 196 -8.02 15.42 23.43
CA ALA A 196 -7.40 16.49 24.20
C ALA A 196 -7.51 17.85 23.49
N ALA A 197 -7.29 17.89 22.16
CA ALA A 197 -7.43 19.11 21.36
C ALA A 197 -8.86 19.66 21.34
N GLN A 198 -9.88 18.79 21.24
CA GLN A 198 -11.28 19.20 21.23
C GLN A 198 -11.76 19.85 22.54
N ARG A 199 -11.18 19.47 23.69
CA ARG A 199 -11.60 20.00 25.00
C ARG A 199 -11.10 21.41 25.32
N ARG A 200 -10.04 21.90 24.65
CA ARG A 200 -9.34 23.15 25.05
C ARG A 200 -9.17 24.20 23.96
N SER A 201 -9.56 23.95 22.72
CA SER A 201 -9.46 24.95 21.66
C SER A 201 -10.68 24.94 20.74
N PRO A 202 -11.59 25.92 20.88
CA PRO A 202 -12.73 26.05 19.96
C PRO A 202 -12.33 26.39 18.53
N ALA A 203 -11.09 26.76 18.27
CA ALA A 203 -10.59 27.12 16.93
C ALA A 203 -10.26 25.89 16.04
N ILE A 204 -10.06 24.69 16.63
CA ILE A 204 -9.71 23.47 15.85
C ILE A 204 -10.96 22.78 15.30
N SER A 205 -12.15 23.03 15.85
CA SER A 205 -13.42 22.47 15.36
C SER A 205 -13.88 23.04 14.00
N GLN A 206 -13.21 24.03 13.45
CA GLN A 206 -13.53 24.66 12.14
C GLN A 206 -12.62 24.20 10.99
N ILE A 207 -11.63 23.34 11.25
CA ILE A 207 -10.62 22.91 10.24
C ILE A 207 -10.78 21.42 9.85
N LEU A 208 -11.69 20.70 10.49
CA LEU A 208 -12.09 19.33 10.16
C LEU A 208 -13.53 19.33 9.66
#